data_bb2962ecf1a4953e9e4f42b62ec18565
#
_entry.id   bb2962ecf1a4953e9e4f42b62ec18565
#
_cell.length_a   1.000
_cell.length_b   1.000
_cell.length_c   1.000
_cell.angle_alpha   90.00
_cell.angle_beta   90.00
_cell.angle_gamma   90.00
#
_symmetry.space_group_name_H-M   'P 1'
#
loop_
_entity.id
_entity.type
_entity.pdbx_description
1 polymer ?
#
loop_
_entity_poly.entity_id
_entity_poly.type
_entity_poly.pdbx_seq_one_letter_code
_entity_poly.pdbx_strand_id
1 'polypeptide(L)'
;MLLCRDLYDPGAVMQKTGGKYIMVKAVVGANWGDEGKGKITDMLAKESDIIIRFQGGSNAGHTIINDYGKFALHLLPSGVFYQHTTSIIGNGVALNIPYLIKEIQSIVDRGVPKPHILVSDR
;
A
#
# COMPACT_ATOMS: atom_id res chain seq x y z
N MET A 1 -7.53 -1.09 -1.36
CA MET A 1 -6.29 -0.30 -1.41
C MET A 1 -6.32 0.63 -2.61
N LEU A 2 -5.93 1.86 -2.43
CA LEU A 2 -5.80 2.85 -3.50
C LEU A 2 -4.32 3.01 -3.88
N LEU A 3 -4.05 3.09 -5.17
CA LEU A 3 -2.71 3.31 -5.71
C LEU A 3 -2.75 4.56 -6.60
N CYS A 4 -1.79 5.44 -6.42
CA CYS A 4 -1.65 6.68 -7.18
C CYS A 4 -0.32 6.69 -7.92
N ARG A 5 -0.33 7.11 -9.17
CA ARG A 5 0.85 7.33 -9.98
C ARG A 5 0.69 8.60 -10.81
N ASP A 6 1.75 9.39 -10.87
CA ASP A 6 1.86 10.48 -11.84
C ASP A 6 2.18 9.88 -13.22
N LEU A 7 1.25 9.96 -14.16
CA LEU A 7 1.44 9.52 -15.53
C LEU A 7 1.18 10.66 -16.53
N TYR A 8 1.99 10.69 -17.55
CA TYR A 8 1.66 11.39 -18.77
C TYR A 8 1.04 10.38 -19.76
N ASP A 9 -0.29 10.38 -19.83
CA ASP A 9 -1.03 9.62 -20.84
C ASP A 9 -2.01 10.55 -21.55
N PRO A 10 -1.83 10.83 -22.86
CA PRO A 10 -2.68 11.75 -23.58
C PRO A 10 -4.11 11.25 -23.84
N GLY A 11 -4.45 9.99 -23.50
CA GLY A 11 -5.73 9.35 -23.80
C GLY A 11 -6.64 9.06 -22.59
N ALA A 12 -6.18 9.24 -21.37
CA ALA A 12 -6.98 8.92 -20.19
C ALA A 12 -7.80 10.12 -19.68
N VAL A 13 -9.05 9.85 -19.27
CA VAL A 13 -9.89 10.85 -18.60
C VAL A 13 -9.36 11.04 -17.17
N MET A 14 -8.58 12.08 -16.95
CA MET A 14 -7.89 12.33 -15.70
C MET A 14 -8.11 13.77 -15.22
N GLN A 15 -8.17 13.94 -13.89
CA GLN A 15 -8.14 15.29 -13.31
C GLN A 15 -6.74 15.91 -13.45
N LYS A 16 -6.69 17.08 -14.06
CA LYS A 16 -5.47 17.84 -14.29
C LYS A 16 -5.17 18.73 -13.09
N THR A 17 -4.10 18.43 -12.35
CA THR A 17 -3.56 19.34 -11.33
C THR A 17 -2.17 19.79 -11.77
N GLY A 18 -2.02 21.08 -12.07
CA GLY A 18 -0.72 21.68 -12.36
C GLY A 18 0.03 21.11 -13.60
N GLY A 19 -0.68 20.58 -14.61
CA GLY A 19 -0.07 20.05 -15.84
C GLY A 19 0.35 18.57 -15.78
N LYS A 20 0.23 17.90 -14.65
CA LYS A 20 0.42 16.43 -14.50
C LYS A 20 -0.92 15.72 -14.41
N TYR A 21 -0.96 14.51 -14.95
CA TYR A 21 -2.12 13.64 -14.80
C TYR A 21 -1.89 12.71 -13.62
N ILE A 22 -2.87 12.59 -12.73
CA ILE A 22 -2.87 11.65 -11.62
C ILE A 22 -3.78 10.48 -11.99
N MET A 23 -3.23 9.29 -12.07
CA MET A 23 -4.00 8.07 -12.23
C MET A 23 -4.23 7.42 -10.86
N VAL A 24 -5.50 7.17 -10.53
CA VAL A 24 -5.89 6.47 -9.30
C VAL A 24 -6.48 5.12 -9.67
N LYS A 25 -5.94 4.05 -9.08
CA LYS A 25 -6.46 2.68 -9.18
C LYS A 25 -6.98 2.23 -7.82
N ALA A 26 -8.19 1.69 -7.77
CA ALA A 26 -8.73 1.08 -6.56
C ALA A 26 -8.73 -0.45 -6.70
N VAL A 27 -8.14 -1.14 -5.72
CA VAL A 27 -8.20 -2.60 -5.60
C VAL A 27 -9.17 -2.94 -4.48
N VAL A 28 -10.32 -3.47 -4.85
CA VAL A 28 -11.39 -3.85 -3.91
C VAL A 28 -11.76 -5.32 -4.10
N GLY A 29 -12.15 -5.99 -3.02
CA GLY A 29 -12.70 -7.34 -3.09
C GLY A 29 -14.20 -7.29 -3.35
N ALA A 30 -14.67 -8.05 -4.32
CA ALA A 30 -16.08 -8.11 -4.65
C ALA A 30 -16.84 -9.09 -3.74
N ASN A 31 -16.16 -10.14 -3.24
CA ASN A 31 -16.79 -11.22 -2.46
C ASN A 31 -15.73 -12.01 -1.68
N TRP A 32 -16.11 -12.92 -0.82
CA TRP A 32 -15.35 -13.99 -0.13
C TRP A 32 -14.06 -13.64 0.65
N GLY A 33 -13.40 -12.52 0.41
CA GLY A 33 -12.21 -12.06 1.16
C GLY A 33 -10.86 -12.68 0.76
N ASP A 34 -10.83 -13.70 -0.09
CA ASP A 34 -9.62 -14.45 -0.48
C ASP A 34 -9.33 -14.38 -1.99
N GLU A 35 -9.58 -13.23 -2.60
CA GLU A 35 -9.45 -13.02 -4.05
C GLU A 35 -8.02 -12.70 -4.52
N GLY A 36 -7.02 -12.79 -3.63
CA GLY A 36 -5.63 -12.48 -3.99
C GLY A 36 -5.32 -10.99 -4.16
N LYS A 37 -6.11 -10.10 -3.56
CA LYS A 37 -5.91 -8.64 -3.58
C LYS A 37 -4.49 -8.22 -3.23
N GLY A 38 -3.88 -8.85 -2.24
CA GLY A 38 -2.53 -8.57 -1.81
C GLY A 38 -1.51 -8.73 -2.92
N LYS A 39 -1.60 -9.82 -3.71
CA LYS A 39 -0.71 -10.08 -4.83
C LYS A 39 -0.86 -9.04 -5.95
N ILE A 40 -2.11 -8.70 -6.30
CA ILE A 40 -2.39 -7.69 -7.32
C ILE A 40 -1.87 -6.33 -6.86
N THR A 41 -2.09 -5.97 -5.60
CA THR A 41 -1.61 -4.71 -5.04
C THR A 41 -0.09 -4.63 -5.04
N ASP A 42 0.60 -5.73 -4.70
CA ASP A 42 2.05 -5.78 -4.74
C ASP A 42 2.62 -5.60 -6.16
N MET A 43 1.98 -6.23 -7.14
CA MET A 43 2.36 -6.03 -8.55
C MET A 43 2.19 -4.57 -9.00
N LEU A 44 1.09 -3.93 -8.62
CA LEU A 44 0.81 -2.52 -8.96
C LEU A 44 1.66 -1.54 -8.15
N ALA A 45 2.11 -1.94 -6.96
CA ALA A 45 2.92 -1.13 -6.07
C ALA A 45 4.25 -0.70 -6.69
N LYS A 46 4.84 -1.56 -7.50
CA LYS A 46 6.10 -1.27 -8.22
C LYS A 46 6.01 -0.02 -9.10
N GLU A 47 4.82 0.26 -9.60
CA GLU A 47 4.55 1.35 -10.53
C GLU A 47 3.82 2.53 -9.87
N SER A 48 3.65 2.52 -8.56
CA SER A 48 2.83 3.51 -7.85
C SER A 48 3.70 4.37 -6.95
N ASP A 49 3.43 5.68 -6.93
CA ASP A 49 4.12 6.63 -6.07
C ASP A 49 3.49 6.69 -4.67
N ILE A 50 2.17 6.48 -4.59
CA ILE A 50 1.41 6.49 -3.34
C ILE A 50 0.52 5.25 -3.27
N ILE A 51 0.54 4.58 -2.13
CA ILE A 51 -0.36 3.46 -1.83
C ILE A 51 -1.11 3.75 -0.55
N ILE A 52 -2.45 3.71 -0.64
CA ILE A 52 -3.32 4.02 0.48
C ILE A 52 -4.08 2.76 0.92
N ARG A 53 -3.89 2.35 2.16
CA ARG A 53 -4.77 1.43 2.84
C ARG A 53 -5.89 2.22 3.51
N PHE A 54 -7.08 2.19 2.93
CA PHE A 54 -8.17 3.04 3.37
C PHE A 54 -9.11 2.41 4.40
N GLN A 55 -9.04 1.08 4.59
CA GLN A 55 -9.90 0.36 5.56
C GLN A 55 -9.29 -0.96 6.03
N GLY A 56 -9.89 -1.54 7.07
CA GLY A 56 -9.52 -2.83 7.64
C GLY A 56 -8.80 -2.71 8.97
N GLY A 57 -8.22 -3.81 9.43
CA GLY A 57 -7.52 -3.87 10.71
C GLY A 57 -6.43 -4.95 10.69
N SER A 58 -5.88 -5.27 11.86
CA SER A 58 -4.80 -6.25 12.02
C SER A 58 -5.27 -7.71 11.92
N ASN A 59 -6.57 -7.96 11.88
CA ASN A 59 -7.15 -9.31 11.79
C ASN A 59 -7.10 -9.93 10.39
N ALA A 60 -6.91 -9.12 9.35
CA ALA A 60 -6.78 -9.58 7.98
C ALA A 60 -5.36 -9.34 7.49
N GLY A 61 -4.64 -10.40 7.17
CA GLY A 61 -3.27 -10.35 6.64
C GLY A 61 -3.21 -10.70 5.15
N HIS A 62 -2.14 -10.26 4.52
CA HIS A 62 -1.77 -10.71 3.17
C HIS A 62 -0.30 -11.08 3.13
N THR A 63 0.02 -12.10 2.33
CA THR A 63 1.39 -12.57 2.18
C THR A 63 2.00 -11.99 0.93
N ILE A 64 3.19 -11.43 1.07
CA ILE A 64 4.03 -10.94 -0.02
C ILE A 64 5.30 -11.77 -0.08
N ILE A 65 5.72 -12.12 -1.29
CA ILE A 65 6.99 -12.80 -1.55
C ILE A 65 7.78 -11.93 -2.52
N ASN A 66 8.94 -11.49 -2.09
CA ASN A 66 9.84 -10.64 -2.87
C ASN A 66 11.31 -11.02 -2.60
N ASP A 67 12.25 -10.22 -3.11
CA ASP A 67 13.69 -10.46 -3.00
C ASP A 67 14.19 -10.45 -1.53
N TYR A 68 13.47 -9.81 -0.61
CA TYR A 68 13.76 -9.83 0.83
C TYR A 68 13.20 -11.07 1.54
N GLY A 69 12.39 -11.88 0.86
CA GLY A 69 11.79 -13.10 1.38
C GLY A 69 10.26 -13.06 1.46
N LYS A 70 9.71 -13.91 2.34
CA LYS A 70 8.26 -14.03 2.56
C LYS A 70 7.84 -13.22 3.79
N PHE A 71 6.87 -12.34 3.61
CA PHE A 71 6.32 -11.47 4.65
C PHE A 71 4.81 -11.65 4.76
N ALA A 72 4.31 -11.75 5.99
CA ALA A 72 2.89 -11.66 6.29
C ALA A 72 2.62 -10.25 6.85
N LEU A 73 1.98 -9.40 6.06
CA LEU A 73 1.62 -8.04 6.46
C LEU A 73 0.14 -8.00 6.89
N HIS A 74 -0.15 -7.27 7.95
CA HIS A 74 -1.50 -7.08 8.48
C HIS A 74 -1.94 -5.62 8.41
N LEU A 75 -1.15 -4.68 8.90
CA LEU A 75 -1.46 -3.24 8.87
C LEU A 75 -0.73 -2.53 7.74
N LEU A 76 0.48 -2.94 7.43
CA LEU A 76 1.30 -2.28 6.42
C LEU A 76 0.74 -2.47 5.00
N PRO A 77 0.68 -1.42 4.19
CA PRO A 77 0.44 -1.53 2.76
C PRO A 77 1.60 -2.21 2.02
N SER A 78 1.33 -2.81 0.86
CA SER A 78 2.36 -3.48 0.05
C SER A 78 3.50 -2.57 -0.42
N GLY A 79 3.28 -1.26 -0.47
CA GLY A 79 4.27 -0.27 -0.90
C GLY A 79 5.49 -0.12 0.00
N VAL A 80 5.45 -0.67 1.22
CA VAL A 80 6.55 -0.55 2.19
C VAL A 80 7.87 -1.18 1.74
N PHE A 81 7.86 -2.01 0.71
CA PHE A 81 9.06 -2.61 0.13
C PHE A 81 9.74 -1.74 -0.93
N TYR A 82 9.09 -0.67 -1.37
CA TYR A 82 9.58 0.21 -2.45
C TYR A 82 9.90 1.60 -1.90
N GLN A 83 11.16 2.01 -2.02
CA GLN A 83 11.63 3.31 -1.46
C GLN A 83 11.00 4.53 -2.13
N HIS A 84 10.62 4.43 -3.41
CA HIS A 84 9.97 5.52 -4.14
C HIS A 84 8.50 5.70 -3.74
N THR A 85 7.92 4.74 -3.01
CA THR A 85 6.49 4.72 -2.69
C THR A 85 6.24 5.31 -1.31
N THR A 86 5.27 6.22 -1.21
CA THR A 86 4.71 6.66 0.06
C THR A 86 3.51 5.78 0.43
N SER A 87 3.58 5.13 1.57
CA SER A 87 2.52 4.29 2.11
C SER A 87 1.66 5.08 3.08
N ILE A 88 0.34 5.10 2.87
CA ILE A 88 -0.59 5.85 3.71
C ILE A 88 -1.55 4.87 4.38
N ILE A 89 -1.70 5.00 5.69
CA ILE A 89 -2.74 4.33 6.48
C ILE A 89 -3.86 5.36 6.72
N GLY A 90 -5.00 5.14 6.07
CA GLY A 90 -6.13 6.03 6.10
C GLY A 90 -7.00 5.87 7.35
N ASN A 91 -7.93 6.78 7.53
CA ASN A 91 -8.82 6.89 8.70
C ASN A 91 -9.81 5.72 8.88
N GLY A 92 -10.07 4.93 7.85
CA GLY A 92 -10.92 3.74 7.94
C GLY A 92 -10.20 2.49 8.44
N VAL A 93 -8.92 2.60 8.83
CA VAL A 93 -8.14 1.48 9.36
C VAL A 93 -8.22 1.46 10.89
N ALA A 94 -8.65 0.32 11.44
CA ALA A 94 -8.57 0.08 12.89
C ALA A 94 -7.10 -0.15 13.28
N LEU A 95 -6.43 0.94 13.63
CA LEU A 95 -5.00 0.97 13.86
C LEU A 95 -4.63 0.53 15.27
N ASN A 96 -3.80 -0.52 15.36
CA ASN A 96 -3.12 -0.93 16.58
C ASN A 96 -1.65 -0.46 16.51
N ILE A 97 -1.32 0.63 17.19
CA ILE A 97 0.00 1.26 17.13
C ILE A 97 1.13 0.32 17.58
N PRO A 98 1.05 -0.38 18.74
CA PRO A 98 2.06 -1.36 19.12
C PRO A 98 2.28 -2.45 18.08
N TYR A 99 1.22 -2.90 17.44
CA TYR A 99 1.31 -3.92 16.38
C TYR A 99 1.97 -3.37 15.12
N LEU A 100 1.61 -2.15 14.71
CA LEU A 100 2.23 -1.45 13.58
C LEU A 100 3.75 -1.29 13.76
N ILE A 101 4.18 -0.86 14.95
CA ILE A 101 5.60 -0.70 15.25
C ILE A 101 6.35 -2.04 15.16
N LYS A 102 5.77 -3.11 15.70
CA LYS A 102 6.35 -4.45 15.59
C LYS A 102 6.45 -4.92 14.14
N GLU A 103 5.44 -4.64 13.34
CA GLU A 103 5.42 -5.02 11.93
C GLU A 103 6.48 -4.25 11.13
N ILE A 104 6.63 -2.94 11.35
CA ILE A 104 7.70 -2.12 10.76
C ILE A 104 9.07 -2.66 11.18
N GLN A 105 9.28 -2.93 12.47
CA GLN A 105 10.56 -3.45 12.96
C GLN A 105 10.91 -4.79 12.31
N SER A 106 9.92 -5.68 12.18
CA SER A 106 10.10 -6.99 11.57
C SER A 106 10.58 -6.94 10.11
N ILE A 107 10.10 -5.98 9.32
CA ILE A 107 10.55 -5.83 7.93
C ILE A 107 11.95 -5.20 7.86
N VAL A 108 12.23 -4.21 8.73
CA VAL A 108 13.55 -3.53 8.79
C VAL A 108 14.65 -4.50 9.26
N ASP A 109 14.38 -5.33 10.26
CA ASP A 109 15.31 -6.34 10.79
C ASP A 109 15.71 -7.38 9.72
N ARG A 110 14.86 -7.56 8.70
CA ARG A 110 15.11 -8.47 7.57
C ARG A 110 15.77 -7.78 6.38
N GLY A 111 16.25 -6.55 6.55
CA GLY A 111 17.02 -5.79 5.56
C GLY A 111 16.19 -4.94 4.60
N VAL A 112 14.87 -4.82 4.81
CA VAL A 112 14.06 -3.86 4.07
C VAL A 112 14.41 -2.44 4.52
N PRO A 113 14.71 -1.50 3.61
CA PRO A 113 14.95 -0.12 3.98
C PRO A 113 13.75 0.48 4.71
N LYS A 114 14.00 1.40 5.66
CA LYS A 114 12.93 2.03 6.44
C LYS A 114 11.89 2.66 5.50
N PRO A 115 10.62 2.19 5.55
CA PRO A 115 9.59 2.66 4.64
C PRO A 115 9.11 4.07 5.00
N HIS A 116 8.67 4.81 3.99
CA HIS A 116 7.99 6.09 4.19
C HIS A 116 6.50 5.84 4.43
N ILE A 117 6.06 6.03 5.68
CA ILE A 117 4.70 5.76 6.12
C ILE A 117 4.08 7.02 6.71
N LEU A 118 2.88 7.34 6.22
CA LEU A 118 2.03 8.37 6.78
C LEU A 118 0.78 7.70 7.39
N VAL A 119 0.32 8.23 8.49
CA VAL A 119 -0.88 7.75 9.19
C VAL A 119 -1.85 8.91 9.29
N SER A 120 -3.13 8.66 8.98
CA SER A 120 -4.18 9.65 9.16
C SER A 120 -4.31 10.02 10.64
N ASP A 121 -4.51 11.28 10.93
CA ASP A 121 -4.75 11.85 12.25
C ASP A 121 -6.25 11.87 12.64
N ARG A 122 -7.12 11.27 11.83
CA ARG A 122 -8.58 11.23 12.02
C ARG A 122 -9.09 9.82 12.20
#